data_b814b3eaa61e61b756d0c77d7bfce02d
#
_entry.id   b814b3eaa61e61b756d0c77d7bfce02d
#
_cell.length_a   1.000
_cell.length_b   1.000
_cell.length_c   1.000
_cell.angle_alpha   90.00
_cell.angle_beta   90.00
_cell.angle_gamma   90.00
#
_symmetry.space_group_name_H-M   'P 1'
#
loop_
_entity.id
_entity.type
_entity.pdbx_description
1 polymer ?
#
loop_
_entity_poly.entity_id
_entity_poly.type
_entity_poly.pdbx_seq_one_letter_code
_entity_poly.pdbx_strand_id
1 'polypeptide(L)'
;MATKKVRSNGLANPSRLSAIDADDKQAIRVIIETPKGSRNKYAFDPEQKIFQLMKVLPAGMAFPYDFGFIPSTLAEDGDPTDVLVLMDEPAFPGCLLKCRVVGVIKGEQGKKKKKERNDRIVAVEQENGPPSGRGENSRAASIWWARRPMPLRVP
;
A
#
# COMPACT_ATOMS: atom_id res chain seq x y z
N MET A 1 -8.46 40.53 -16.42
CA MET A 1 -8.76 39.15 -16.80
C MET A 1 -7.92 38.22 -15.94
N ALA A 2 -8.54 37.50 -15.01
CA ALA A 2 -7.83 36.55 -14.15
C ALA A 2 -7.55 35.27 -14.94
N THR A 3 -6.30 34.98 -15.22
CA THR A 3 -5.87 33.73 -15.83
C THR A 3 -6.11 32.59 -14.85
N LYS A 4 -7.12 31.79 -15.12
CA LYS A 4 -7.43 30.57 -14.36
C LYS A 4 -6.23 29.63 -14.51
N LYS A 5 -5.43 29.51 -13.45
CA LYS A 5 -4.29 28.59 -13.39
C LYS A 5 -4.83 27.19 -13.59
N VAL A 6 -4.63 26.61 -14.77
CA VAL A 6 -4.95 25.22 -15.04
C VAL A 6 -4.11 24.38 -14.06
N ARG A 7 -4.78 23.78 -13.08
CA ARG A 7 -4.11 22.80 -12.22
C ARG A 7 -3.67 21.66 -13.14
N SER A 8 -2.38 21.44 -13.24
CA SER A 8 -1.86 20.26 -13.91
C SER A 8 -2.44 19.03 -13.20
N ASN A 9 -3.33 18.30 -13.85
CA ASN A 9 -3.83 17.00 -13.40
C ASN A 9 -2.71 15.97 -13.57
N GLY A 10 -1.53 16.25 -12.99
CA GLY A 10 -0.51 15.24 -12.82
C GLY A 10 -1.02 14.16 -11.88
N LEU A 11 -0.76 12.90 -12.19
CA LEU A 11 -0.98 11.80 -11.28
C LEU A 11 -0.37 12.16 -9.92
N ALA A 12 -1.09 11.85 -8.84
CA ALA A 12 -0.55 12.04 -7.50
C ALA A 12 0.79 11.32 -7.38
N ASN A 13 1.76 11.97 -6.72
CA ASN A 13 3.02 11.30 -6.42
C ASN A 13 2.83 10.48 -5.13
N PRO A 14 2.78 9.14 -5.20
CA PRO A 14 2.53 8.28 -4.05
C PRO A 14 3.52 8.52 -2.91
N SER A 15 4.80 8.76 -3.22
CA SER A 15 5.83 8.96 -2.21
C SER A 15 5.67 10.23 -1.37
N ARG A 16 4.83 11.18 -1.80
CA ARG A 16 4.58 12.46 -1.11
C ARG A 16 3.27 12.50 -0.32
N LEU A 17 2.53 11.41 -0.28
CA LEU A 17 1.35 11.32 0.55
C LEU A 17 1.74 11.34 2.04
N SER A 18 0.82 11.77 2.90
CA SER A 18 1.04 11.68 4.35
C SER A 18 1.16 10.22 4.78
N ALA A 19 2.13 9.90 5.64
CA ALA A 19 2.29 8.57 6.24
C ALA A 19 1.10 8.16 7.11
N ILE A 20 0.46 9.12 7.75
CA ILE A 20 -0.67 8.91 8.66
C ILE A 20 -1.97 9.27 7.95
N ASP A 21 -3.01 8.50 8.22
CA ASP A 21 -4.34 8.79 7.69
C ASP A 21 -4.89 10.10 8.27
N ALA A 22 -5.65 10.85 7.47
CA ALA A 22 -6.17 12.15 7.87
C ALA A 22 -7.26 12.03 8.95
N ASP A 23 -8.10 11.01 8.82
CA ASP A 23 -9.28 10.80 9.66
C ASP A 23 -9.02 9.88 10.84
N ASP A 24 -7.96 9.05 10.75
CA ASP A 24 -7.55 8.11 11.79
C ASP A 24 -6.06 8.22 12.07
N LYS A 25 -5.70 8.92 13.13
CA LYS A 25 -4.30 9.16 13.53
C LYS A 25 -3.54 7.90 13.99
N GLN A 26 -4.23 6.79 14.21
CA GLN A 26 -3.64 5.50 14.56
C GLN A 26 -3.39 4.63 13.33
N ALA A 27 -3.93 5.01 12.18
CA ALA A 27 -3.77 4.31 10.93
C ALA A 27 -2.63 4.91 10.08
N ILE A 28 -1.81 4.03 9.52
CA ILE A 28 -0.81 4.39 8.52
C ILE A 28 -1.38 4.22 7.12
N ARG A 29 -0.83 4.98 6.19
CA ARG A 29 -1.06 4.80 4.76
C ARG A 29 0.04 3.94 4.18
N VAL A 30 -0.33 2.99 3.35
CA VAL A 30 0.60 2.08 2.66
C VAL A 30 0.30 2.10 1.18
N ILE A 31 1.35 2.26 0.37
CA ILE A 31 1.28 2.10 -1.08
C ILE A 31 1.79 0.71 -1.42
N ILE A 32 0.97 -0.09 -2.07
CA ILE A 32 1.38 -1.44 -2.49
C ILE A 32 2.27 -1.37 -3.72
N GLU A 33 3.37 -2.09 -3.68
CA GLU A 33 4.28 -2.26 -4.82
C GLU A 33 4.12 -3.65 -5.43
N THR A 34 4.19 -4.69 -4.63
CA THR A 34 4.14 -6.07 -5.09
C THR A 34 3.02 -6.84 -4.40
N PRO A 35 2.02 -7.34 -5.15
CA PRO A 35 0.92 -8.11 -4.60
C PRO A 35 1.34 -9.48 -4.07
N LYS A 36 0.63 -9.97 -3.06
CA LYS A 36 0.64 -11.36 -2.61
C LYS A 36 0.42 -12.30 -3.80
N GLY A 37 1.18 -13.40 -3.85
CA GLY A 37 1.10 -14.39 -4.93
C GLY A 37 1.87 -14.02 -6.20
N SER A 38 2.35 -12.80 -6.32
CA SER A 38 3.13 -12.36 -7.47
C SER A 38 4.55 -12.94 -7.45
N ARG A 39 5.02 -13.43 -8.60
CA ARG A 39 6.43 -13.71 -8.87
C ARG A 39 7.17 -12.47 -9.34
N ASN A 40 6.45 -11.50 -9.91
CA ASN A 40 7.02 -10.24 -10.34
C ASN A 40 7.23 -9.33 -9.13
N LYS A 41 8.47 -8.90 -8.89
CA LYS A 41 8.76 -7.83 -7.95
C LYS A 41 8.64 -6.50 -8.69
N TYR A 42 7.71 -5.66 -8.25
CA TYR A 42 7.57 -4.28 -8.68
C TYR A 42 8.12 -3.34 -7.61
N ALA A 43 8.56 -2.16 -8.03
CA ALA A 43 8.90 -1.06 -7.14
C ALA A 43 8.48 0.28 -7.75
N PHE A 44 8.18 1.25 -6.92
CA PHE A 44 7.88 2.61 -7.34
C PHE A 44 9.17 3.39 -7.58
N ASP A 45 9.29 3.99 -8.77
CA ASP A 45 10.37 4.92 -9.09
C ASP A 45 9.91 6.35 -8.79
N PRO A 46 10.46 7.02 -7.77
CA PRO A 46 10.03 8.35 -7.37
C PRO A 46 10.45 9.45 -8.35
N GLU A 47 11.46 9.22 -9.18
CA GLU A 47 11.92 10.19 -10.19
C GLU A 47 10.98 10.16 -11.40
N GLN A 48 10.71 8.97 -11.93
CA GLN A 48 9.82 8.77 -13.07
C GLN A 48 8.34 8.75 -12.68
N LYS A 49 8.03 8.59 -11.39
CA LYS A 49 6.67 8.48 -10.82
C LYS A 49 5.85 7.33 -11.41
N ILE A 50 6.50 6.21 -11.61
CA ILE A 50 5.91 5.00 -12.21
C ILE A 50 6.31 3.75 -11.43
N PHE A 51 5.47 2.72 -11.47
CA PHE A 51 5.82 1.39 -10.96
C PHE A 51 6.56 0.61 -12.05
N GLN A 52 7.69 0.01 -11.69
CA GLN A 52 8.55 -0.73 -12.60
C GLN A 52 8.66 -2.20 -12.17
N LEU A 53 8.78 -3.08 -13.15
CA LEU A 53 9.16 -4.48 -12.92
C LEU A 53 10.66 -4.53 -12.61
N MET A 54 11.02 -4.89 -11.39
CA MET A 54 12.41 -4.97 -10.95
C MET A 54 13.03 -6.33 -11.27
N LYS A 55 12.31 -7.40 -11.02
CA LYS A 55 12.75 -8.78 -11.31
C LYS A 55 11.59 -9.76 -11.26
N VAL A 56 11.80 -10.92 -11.85
CA VAL A 56 10.93 -12.09 -11.73
C VAL A 56 11.58 -13.06 -10.76
N LEU A 57 10.84 -13.51 -9.75
CA LEU A 57 11.32 -14.52 -8.81
C LEU A 57 11.45 -15.89 -9.51
N PRO A 58 12.35 -16.79 -9.04
CA PRO A 58 12.42 -18.15 -9.52
C PRO A 58 11.08 -18.89 -9.49
N ALA A 59 10.93 -19.89 -10.34
CA ALA A 59 9.73 -20.73 -10.34
C ALA A 59 9.51 -21.36 -8.95
N GLY A 60 8.26 -21.38 -8.50
CA GLY A 60 7.89 -21.86 -7.16
C GLY A 60 8.02 -20.83 -6.03
N MET A 61 8.57 -19.64 -6.30
CA MET A 61 8.65 -18.54 -5.33
C MET A 61 7.62 -17.46 -5.68
N ALA A 62 6.96 -16.93 -4.66
CA ALA A 62 6.05 -15.80 -4.78
C ALA A 62 6.07 -14.97 -3.49
N PHE A 63 5.61 -13.74 -3.57
CA PHE A 63 5.44 -12.91 -2.38
C PHE A 63 4.32 -13.51 -1.50
N PRO A 64 4.60 -13.81 -0.22
CA PRO A 64 3.62 -14.42 0.66
C PRO A 64 2.54 -13.45 1.14
N TYR A 65 2.83 -12.15 1.12
CA TYR A 65 1.96 -11.06 1.54
C TYR A 65 2.06 -9.90 0.56
N ASP A 66 1.11 -8.98 0.60
CA ASP A 66 1.25 -7.71 -0.09
C ASP A 66 2.44 -6.95 0.50
N PHE A 67 3.27 -6.44 -0.38
CA PHE A 67 4.47 -5.70 -0.04
C PHE A 67 4.36 -4.27 -0.58
N GLY A 68 4.74 -3.30 0.23
CA GLY A 68 4.72 -1.90 -0.15
C GLY A 68 5.52 -1.03 0.79
N PHE A 69 5.26 0.26 0.77
CA PHE A 69 5.97 1.24 1.59
C PHE A 69 5.03 2.25 2.25
N ILE A 70 5.50 2.86 3.33
CA ILE A 70 4.85 4.00 3.98
C ILE A 70 5.35 5.28 3.31
N PRO A 71 4.48 6.08 2.67
CA PRO A 71 4.91 7.33 2.03
C PRO A 71 5.48 8.33 3.05
N SER A 72 6.34 9.23 2.58
CA SER A 72 6.97 10.27 3.40
C SER A 72 7.71 9.75 4.64
N THR A 73 8.28 8.55 4.54
CA THR A 73 9.20 7.97 5.54
C THR A 73 10.56 7.73 4.93
N LEU A 74 11.56 7.55 5.77
CA LEU A 74 12.94 7.26 5.39
C LEU A 74 13.51 6.20 6.33
N ALA A 75 13.91 5.05 5.77
CA ALA A 75 14.60 4.00 6.48
C ALA A 75 16.14 4.21 6.42
N GLU A 76 16.91 3.36 7.13
CA GLU A 76 18.37 3.50 7.21
C GLU A 76 19.07 3.31 5.84
N ASP A 77 18.46 2.55 4.94
CA ASP A 77 18.97 2.32 3.57
C ASP A 77 18.67 3.46 2.60
N GLY A 78 17.96 4.52 3.05
CA GLY A 78 17.61 5.68 2.25
C GLY A 78 16.29 5.57 1.50
N ASP A 79 15.63 4.41 1.56
CA ASP A 79 14.32 4.17 0.96
C ASP A 79 13.17 4.43 1.94
N PRO A 80 11.93 4.58 1.48
CA PRO A 80 10.77 4.60 2.36
C PRO A 80 10.67 3.30 3.17
N THR A 81 10.06 3.37 4.35
CA THR A 81 9.92 2.21 5.25
C THR A 81 9.04 1.13 4.61
N ASP A 82 9.60 -0.08 4.49
CA ASP A 82 8.94 -1.27 3.97
C ASP A 82 7.80 -1.76 4.87
N VAL A 83 6.72 -2.23 4.26
CA VAL A 83 5.57 -2.82 4.95
C VAL A 83 5.13 -4.11 4.30
N LEU A 84 4.86 -5.12 5.13
CA LEU A 84 4.11 -6.32 4.76
C LEU A 84 2.67 -6.14 5.23
N VAL A 85 1.71 -6.24 4.32
CA VAL A 85 0.30 -6.08 4.63
C VAL A 85 -0.39 -7.44 4.63
N LEU A 86 -1.04 -7.73 5.76
CA LEU A 86 -1.86 -8.91 5.95
C LEU A 86 -3.29 -8.57 5.53
N MET A 87 -3.75 -9.19 4.46
CA MET A 87 -5.11 -9.06 3.94
C MET A 87 -5.50 -10.32 3.16
N ASP A 88 -6.79 -10.54 3.00
CA ASP A 88 -7.32 -11.75 2.38
C ASP A 88 -7.05 -11.78 0.88
N GLU A 89 -7.44 -10.73 0.15
CA GLU A 89 -7.24 -10.61 -1.28
C GLU A 89 -6.09 -9.65 -1.61
N PRO A 90 -5.26 -9.94 -2.62
CA PRO A 90 -4.15 -9.07 -2.99
C PRO A 90 -4.65 -7.74 -3.57
N ALA A 91 -3.99 -6.66 -3.19
CA ALA A 91 -4.17 -5.37 -3.84
C ALA A 91 -3.35 -5.28 -5.14
N PHE A 92 -3.54 -4.23 -5.93
CA PHE A 92 -2.76 -3.99 -7.15
C PHE A 92 -1.60 -3.01 -6.89
N PRO A 93 -0.53 -3.02 -7.70
CA PRO A 93 0.56 -2.04 -7.58
C PRO A 93 0.05 -0.60 -7.73
N GLY A 94 0.37 0.25 -6.75
CA GLY A 94 -0.12 1.62 -6.67
C GLY A 94 -1.39 1.80 -5.84
N CYS A 95 -1.97 0.73 -5.32
CA CYS A 95 -3.11 0.81 -4.43
C CYS A 95 -2.71 1.47 -3.10
N LEU A 96 -3.48 2.47 -2.68
CA LEU A 96 -3.36 3.08 -1.36
C LEU A 96 -4.23 2.33 -0.37
N LEU A 97 -3.62 1.80 0.67
CA LEU A 97 -4.31 1.12 1.77
C LEU A 97 -4.22 1.96 3.05
N LYS A 98 -5.25 1.85 3.87
CA LYS A 98 -5.27 2.28 5.26
C LYS A 98 -5.01 1.05 6.13
N CYS A 99 -3.98 1.11 6.98
CA CYS A 99 -3.52 -0.05 7.72
C CYS A 99 -3.26 0.28 9.19
N ARG A 100 -3.41 -0.73 10.03
CA ARG A 100 -3.02 -0.70 11.44
C ARG A 100 -1.75 -1.53 11.64
N VAL A 101 -0.72 -0.93 12.24
CA VAL A 101 0.52 -1.63 12.58
C VAL A 101 0.25 -2.68 13.65
N VAL A 102 0.75 -3.89 13.42
CA VAL A 102 0.63 -5.02 14.36
C VAL A 102 1.98 -5.55 14.82
N GLY A 103 3.08 -5.20 14.13
CA GLY A 103 4.40 -5.66 14.50
C GLY A 103 5.51 -5.14 13.59
N VAL A 104 6.71 -5.63 13.86
CA VAL A 104 7.91 -5.34 13.08
C VAL A 104 8.73 -6.62 12.93
N ILE A 105 9.23 -6.88 11.74
CA ILE A 105 10.21 -7.91 11.47
C ILE A 105 11.57 -7.23 11.36
N LYS A 106 12.46 -7.52 12.31
CA LYS A 106 13.83 -7.02 12.26
C LYS A 106 14.62 -7.84 11.24
N GLY A 107 15.30 -7.17 10.35
CA GLY A 107 16.10 -7.79 9.31
C GLY A 107 17.39 -7.03 9.04
N GLU A 108 18.34 -7.75 8.48
CA GLU A 108 19.58 -7.18 7.96
C GLU A 108 19.76 -7.62 6.52
N GLN A 109 20.21 -6.72 5.67
CA GLN A 109 20.57 -7.03 4.29
C GLN A 109 22.00 -6.61 4.00
N GLY A 110 22.61 -7.20 2.97
CA GLY A 110 23.95 -6.86 2.52
C GLY A 110 24.93 -8.02 2.60
N LYS A 111 26.18 -7.77 2.16
CA LYS A 111 27.28 -8.74 2.19
C LYS A 111 27.98 -8.71 3.55
N LYS A 112 28.62 -9.83 3.93
CA LYS A 112 29.28 -10.08 5.25
C LYS A 112 30.05 -8.90 5.87
N LYS A 113 30.54 -7.95 5.07
CA LYS A 113 31.33 -6.80 5.54
C LYS A 113 30.54 -5.47 5.61
N LYS A 114 29.34 -5.40 5.04
CA LYS A 114 28.48 -4.22 5.07
C LYS A 114 27.02 -4.67 5.16
N LYS A 115 26.58 -4.83 6.41
CA LYS A 115 25.20 -5.13 6.73
C LYS A 115 24.49 -3.83 7.04
N GLU A 116 23.34 -3.65 6.42
CA GLU A 116 22.43 -2.53 6.67
C GLU A 116 21.14 -3.08 7.28
N ARG A 117 20.61 -2.38 8.26
CA ARG A 117 19.34 -2.75 8.88
C ARG A 117 18.22 -2.51 7.87
N ASN A 118 17.38 -3.49 7.69
CA ASN A 118 16.21 -3.42 6.83
C ASN A 118 15.03 -4.07 7.55
N ASP A 119 14.48 -3.31 8.49
CA ASP A 119 13.29 -3.72 9.23
C ASP A 119 12.04 -3.54 8.36
N ARG A 120 11.07 -4.42 8.53
CA ARG A 120 9.79 -4.36 7.84
C ARG A 120 8.66 -4.25 8.84
N ILE A 121 7.82 -3.25 8.65
CA ILE A 121 6.57 -3.13 9.41
C ILE A 121 5.63 -4.25 8.97
N VAL A 122 4.90 -4.81 9.91
CA VAL A 122 3.77 -5.70 9.64
C VAL A 122 2.49 -4.97 9.99
N ALA A 123 1.57 -4.88 9.06
CA ALA A 123 0.31 -4.18 9.23
C ALA A 123 -0.86 -5.01 8.70
N VAL A 124 -2.04 -4.73 9.22
CA VAL A 124 -3.31 -5.32 8.78
C VAL A 124 -4.10 -4.23 8.09
N GLU A 125 -4.63 -4.54 6.91
CA GLU A 125 -5.54 -3.65 6.19
C GLU A 125 -6.77 -3.35 7.05
N GLN A 126 -7.22 -2.10 6.98
CA GLN A 126 -8.46 -1.63 7.59
C GLN A 126 -9.44 -1.25 6.48
N GLU A 127 -10.65 -1.79 6.56
CA GLU A 127 -11.72 -1.40 5.65
C GLU A 127 -11.97 0.12 5.73
N ASN A 128 -12.08 0.76 4.56
CA ASN A 128 -12.52 2.15 4.45
C ASN A 128 -14.05 2.22 4.64
N GLY A 129 -14.50 1.87 5.84
CA GLY A 129 -15.89 2.04 6.26
C GLY A 129 -16.02 3.26 7.20
N PRO A 130 -17.24 3.77 7.43
CA PRO A 130 -17.46 4.69 8.53
C PRO A 130 -16.95 4.02 9.83
N PRO A 131 -16.36 4.78 10.79
CA PRO A 131 -15.89 4.19 12.03
C PRO A 131 -17.01 3.35 12.62
N SER A 132 -16.77 2.05 12.76
CA SER A 132 -17.70 1.15 13.39
C SER A 132 -17.84 1.61 14.84
N GLY A 133 -18.88 2.38 15.11
CA GLY A 133 -19.33 2.65 16.46
C GLY A 133 -19.39 1.30 17.18
N ARG A 134 -18.75 1.23 18.34
CA ARG A 134 -18.69 0.02 19.16
C ARG A 134 -20.08 -0.62 19.22
N GLY A 135 -20.21 -1.80 18.61
CA GLY A 135 -21.31 -2.73 18.78
C GLY A 135 -22.51 -2.46 17.92
N GLU A 136 -22.46 -2.86 16.63
CA GLU A 136 -23.65 -3.36 15.96
C GLU A 136 -23.28 -4.19 14.74
N ASN A 137 -23.58 -5.49 14.87
CA ASN A 137 -23.92 -6.48 13.84
C ASN A 137 -23.20 -6.45 12.49
N SER A 138 -22.45 -7.52 12.26
CA SER A 138 -21.96 -8.05 10.97
C SER A 138 -23.02 -8.17 9.84
N ARG A 139 -24.24 -7.72 10.04
CA ARG A 139 -25.32 -7.64 9.04
C ARG A 139 -25.29 -6.37 8.19
N ALA A 140 -24.58 -5.31 8.59
CA ALA A 140 -24.52 -4.07 7.81
C ALA A 140 -23.52 -4.14 6.66
N ALA A 141 -22.46 -4.92 6.77
CA ALA A 141 -21.46 -5.09 5.72
C ALA A 141 -22.02 -5.78 4.46
N SER A 142 -22.97 -6.72 4.64
CA SER A 142 -23.62 -7.43 3.51
C SER A 142 -24.60 -6.57 2.70
N ILE A 143 -25.02 -5.42 3.22
CA ILE A 143 -26.02 -4.56 2.57
C ILE A 143 -25.35 -3.53 1.63
N TRP A 144 -24.08 -3.23 1.82
CA TRP A 144 -23.38 -2.22 1.01
C TRP A 144 -23.14 -2.67 -0.44
N TRP A 145 -22.87 -3.96 -0.65
CA TRP A 145 -22.73 -4.58 -1.99
C TRP A 145 -24.05 -4.76 -2.72
N ALA A 146 -25.15 -4.89 -1.99
CA ALA A 146 -26.47 -5.18 -2.57
C ALA A 146 -27.21 -3.93 -3.11
N ARG A 147 -26.72 -2.71 -2.86
CA ARG A 147 -27.45 -1.48 -3.22
C ARG A 147 -26.89 -0.68 -4.40
N ARG A 148 -25.88 -1.17 -5.10
CA ARG A 148 -25.47 -0.58 -6.38
C ARG A 148 -25.62 -1.59 -7.51
N PRO A 149 -26.70 -1.53 -8.30
CA PRO A 149 -26.72 -2.23 -9.57
C PRO A 149 -25.63 -1.59 -10.45
N MET A 150 -24.57 -2.34 -10.75
CA MET A 150 -23.68 -1.96 -11.85
C MET A 150 -24.47 -2.07 -13.15
N PRO A 151 -24.59 -1.02 -13.95
CA PRO A 151 -25.07 -1.18 -15.32
C PRO A 151 -23.95 -1.84 -16.11
N LEU A 152 -24.02 -3.15 -16.30
CA LEU A 152 -23.27 -3.84 -17.33
C LEU A 152 -23.79 -3.33 -18.70
N ARG A 153 -23.11 -2.34 -19.27
CA ARG A 153 -23.18 -2.11 -20.70
C ARG A 153 -22.07 -2.94 -21.33
N VAL A 154 -22.47 -4.05 -21.91
CA VAL A 154 -21.65 -4.78 -22.86
C VAL A 154 -21.97 -4.17 -24.23
N PRO A 155 -20.95 -3.93 -25.13
CA PRO A 155 -21.11 -3.40 -26.45
C PRO A 155 -21.91 -4.32 -27.37
#